data_d021a06ef545b0f1342de83322b31016
#
_entry.id   d021a06ef545b0f1342de83322b31016
#
_cell.length_a   1.000
_cell.length_b   1.000
_cell.length_c   1.000
_cell.angle_alpha   90.00
_cell.angle_beta   90.00
_cell.angle_gamma   90.00
#
_symmetry.space_group_name_H-M   'P 1'
#
loop_
_entity.id
_entity.type
_entity.pdbx_description
1 polymer ?
#
loop_
_entity_poly.entity_id
_entity_poly.type
_entity_poly.pdbx_seq_one_letter_code
_entity_poly.pdbx_strand_id
1 'polypeptide(L)'
;MKKITLSMVVLLGLMACSSSNDETVAVARDGQPANEVVEYVWHSKGANYSEESFALVVDKWNDLIDAQGYQMNGANILTPLVEVEGYDFIWVMLWPSMDARNAAWDHWMTNVDSEWQDAIEGVMSFDLNNVFAFEPTVMRNASVPNQTDAFENEFNFCDFNESFGFNDLKMFQAEFADFLDETEARDGPDGYWYVMMDPLFEGTAEAPLNDYLWLSLWTDVEEKMTGYENYALSGLAAKADKFSTCRRVSFSGKAIR
;
A
#
# COMPACT_ATOMS: atom_id res chain seq x y z
N MET A 1 58.65 -16.17 -56.16
CA MET A 1 58.50 -14.95 -55.39
C MET A 1 57.03 -14.76 -55.14
N LYS A 2 56.50 -15.20 -53.95
CA LYS A 2 55.09 -15.09 -53.55
C LYS A 2 54.95 -13.87 -52.64
N LYS A 3 54.16 -12.89 -53.06
CA LYS A 3 53.77 -11.75 -52.21
C LYS A 3 52.64 -12.16 -51.30
N ILE A 4 52.87 -12.05 -49.98
CA ILE A 4 51.84 -12.24 -48.95
C ILE A 4 51.29 -10.86 -48.64
N THR A 5 49.97 -10.67 -48.91
CA THR A 5 49.26 -9.45 -48.57
C THR A 5 48.60 -9.67 -47.20
N LEU A 6 49.03 -8.90 -46.21
CA LEU A 6 48.48 -8.91 -44.83
C LEU A 6 47.26 -7.99 -44.79
N SER A 7 46.08 -8.57 -44.68
CA SER A 7 44.82 -7.82 -44.45
C SER A 7 44.64 -7.54 -42.96
N MET A 8 44.67 -6.27 -42.63
CA MET A 8 44.41 -5.75 -41.30
C MET A 8 42.88 -5.61 -41.14
N VAL A 9 42.28 -6.49 -40.32
CA VAL A 9 40.87 -6.38 -39.93
C VAL A 9 40.78 -5.41 -38.72
N VAL A 10 40.20 -4.25 -39.00
CA VAL A 10 39.84 -3.29 -37.93
C VAL A 10 38.50 -3.74 -37.31
N LEU A 11 38.55 -4.29 -36.09
CA LEU A 11 37.35 -4.50 -35.26
C LEU A 11 36.91 -3.15 -34.69
N LEU A 12 35.84 -2.58 -35.21
CA LEU A 12 35.09 -1.52 -34.55
C LEU A 12 34.27 -2.15 -33.42
N GLY A 13 34.74 -1.97 -32.18
CA GLY A 13 33.96 -2.27 -31.00
C GLY A 13 32.81 -1.27 -30.83
N LEU A 14 31.59 -1.72 -31.09
CA LEU A 14 30.39 -1.02 -30.68
C LEU A 14 30.27 -1.14 -29.18
N MET A 15 30.63 -0.07 -28.45
CA MET A 15 30.19 0.09 -27.05
C MET A 15 28.68 0.34 -27.05
N ALA A 16 27.91 -0.70 -26.79
CA ALA A 16 26.53 -0.56 -26.38
C ALA A 16 26.53 0.00 -24.96
N CYS A 17 26.18 1.28 -24.82
CA CYS A 17 25.74 1.81 -23.52
C CYS A 17 24.44 1.07 -23.17
N SER A 18 24.55 0.07 -22.31
CA SER A 18 23.44 -0.49 -21.59
C SER A 18 23.00 0.58 -20.57
N SER A 19 21.92 1.30 -20.88
CA SER A 19 21.15 2.01 -19.86
C SER A 19 20.56 0.92 -18.97
N SER A 20 21.14 0.72 -17.79
CA SER A 20 20.48 0.02 -16.70
C SER A 20 19.29 0.89 -16.30
N ASN A 21 18.11 0.51 -16.77
CA ASN A 21 16.89 0.85 -16.05
C ASN A 21 17.03 0.12 -14.71
N ASP A 22 17.34 0.86 -13.66
CA ASP A 22 17.04 0.43 -12.29
C ASP A 22 15.52 0.37 -12.17
N GLU A 23 14.94 -0.73 -12.64
CA GLU A 23 13.66 -1.18 -12.15
C GLU A 23 13.87 -1.51 -10.69
N THR A 24 13.43 -0.62 -9.80
CA THR A 24 13.23 -0.93 -8.38
C THR A 24 12.20 -2.04 -8.31
N VAL A 25 12.69 -3.28 -8.32
CA VAL A 25 11.86 -4.46 -8.09
C VAL A 25 11.33 -4.30 -6.67
N ALA A 26 10.01 -4.14 -6.54
CA ALA A 26 9.34 -4.17 -5.25
C ALA A 26 9.73 -5.47 -4.53
N VAL A 27 10.52 -5.36 -3.46
CA VAL A 27 10.96 -6.53 -2.70
C VAL A 27 9.78 -7.01 -1.89
N ALA A 28 9.23 -8.16 -2.29
CA ALA A 28 8.18 -8.83 -1.55
C ALA A 28 8.72 -9.29 -0.18
N ARG A 29 7.86 -9.22 0.83
CA ARG A 29 8.13 -9.73 2.19
C ARG A 29 8.41 -11.23 2.09
N ASP A 30 9.60 -11.70 2.51
CA ASP A 30 9.98 -13.10 2.72
C ASP A 30 9.25 -14.18 1.87
N GLY A 31 9.38 -14.09 0.54
CA GLY A 31 8.84 -15.11 -0.37
C GLY A 31 7.33 -14.99 -0.66
N GLN A 32 6.65 -14.01 -0.15
CA GLN A 32 5.30 -13.65 -0.59
C GLN A 32 5.38 -12.97 -1.97
N PRO A 33 4.44 -13.26 -2.89
CA PRO A 33 4.37 -12.52 -4.14
C PRO A 33 4.16 -11.03 -3.86
N ALA A 34 4.80 -10.17 -4.65
CA ALA A 34 4.61 -8.72 -4.54
C ALA A 34 3.13 -8.39 -4.79
N ASN A 35 2.59 -7.46 -4.01
CA ASN A 35 1.28 -6.88 -4.30
C ASN A 35 1.50 -5.77 -5.32
N GLU A 36 1.04 -5.96 -6.54
CA GLU A 36 1.05 -4.92 -7.55
C GLU A 36 -0.13 -3.95 -7.40
N VAL A 37 -1.21 -4.42 -6.75
CA VAL A 37 -2.42 -3.62 -6.52
C VAL A 37 -2.94 -3.83 -5.11
N VAL A 38 -3.21 -2.73 -4.43
CA VAL A 38 -3.95 -2.68 -3.16
C VAL A 38 -5.27 -1.96 -3.39
N GLU A 39 -6.37 -2.63 -3.08
CA GLU A 39 -7.71 -2.13 -3.31
C GLU A 39 -8.43 -1.87 -1.98
N TYR A 40 -9.08 -0.73 -1.89
CA TYR A 40 -9.83 -0.26 -0.72
C TYR A 40 -11.30 -0.13 -1.09
N VAL A 41 -12.16 -0.87 -0.41
CA VAL A 41 -13.62 -0.83 -0.57
C VAL A 41 -14.24 -0.28 0.70
N TRP A 42 -14.93 0.83 0.58
CA TRP A 42 -15.59 1.47 1.72
C TRP A 42 -16.89 0.78 2.07
N HIS A 43 -17.11 0.53 3.35
CA HIS A 43 -18.25 -0.18 3.87
C HIS A 43 -18.95 0.60 4.98
N SER A 44 -20.28 0.46 5.03
CA SER A 44 -21.11 0.97 6.12
C SER A 44 -21.70 -0.19 6.92
N LYS A 45 -21.81 -0.01 8.24
CA LYS A 45 -22.48 -0.96 9.13
C LYS A 45 -23.99 -0.92 8.94
N GLY A 46 -24.59 -2.09 8.85
CA GLY A 46 -26.05 -2.25 8.77
C GLY A 46 -26.71 -2.29 10.15
N ALA A 47 -28.04 -2.34 10.19
CA ALA A 47 -28.82 -2.35 11.43
C ALA A 47 -28.59 -3.60 12.30
N ASN A 48 -28.16 -4.71 11.68
CA ASN A 48 -27.88 -5.99 12.35
C ASN A 48 -26.37 -6.20 12.57
N TYR A 49 -25.54 -5.17 12.40
CA TYR A 49 -24.11 -5.27 12.64
C TYR A 49 -23.82 -5.59 14.11
N SER A 50 -22.99 -6.59 14.32
CA SER A 50 -22.31 -6.92 15.57
C SER A 50 -20.99 -7.57 15.23
N GLU A 51 -20.05 -7.63 16.16
CA GLU A 51 -18.76 -8.33 15.94
C GLU A 51 -18.99 -9.81 15.58
N GLU A 52 -20.01 -10.46 16.14
CA GLU A 52 -20.36 -11.85 15.85
C GLU A 52 -20.92 -12.00 14.42
N SER A 53 -21.88 -11.16 14.02
CA SER A 53 -22.44 -11.20 12.66
C SER A 53 -21.40 -10.84 11.61
N PHE A 54 -20.52 -9.88 11.92
CA PHE A 54 -19.44 -9.49 11.03
C PHE A 54 -18.39 -10.63 10.87
N ALA A 55 -18.04 -11.34 11.95
CA ALA A 55 -17.15 -12.49 11.85
C ALA A 55 -17.71 -13.59 10.92
N LEU A 56 -19.01 -13.87 10.99
CA LEU A 56 -19.67 -14.81 10.08
C LEU A 56 -19.64 -14.34 8.61
N VAL A 57 -19.74 -13.03 8.39
CA VAL A 57 -19.61 -12.45 7.04
C VAL A 57 -18.18 -12.60 6.52
N VAL A 58 -17.16 -12.37 7.36
CA VAL A 58 -15.75 -12.58 7.01
C VAL A 58 -15.47 -14.05 6.66
N ASP A 59 -15.97 -14.98 7.47
CA ASP A 59 -15.84 -16.44 7.20
C ASP A 59 -16.50 -16.80 5.87
N LYS A 60 -17.73 -16.31 5.64
CA LYS A 60 -18.45 -16.53 4.38
C LYS A 60 -17.70 -15.98 3.17
N TRP A 61 -17.12 -14.78 3.29
CA TRP A 61 -16.31 -14.19 2.22
C TRP A 61 -15.09 -15.05 1.90
N ASN A 62 -14.36 -15.52 2.92
CA ASN A 62 -13.21 -16.39 2.73
C ASN A 62 -13.61 -17.71 2.04
N ASP A 63 -14.73 -18.33 2.44
CA ASP A 63 -15.25 -19.54 1.80
C ASP A 63 -15.55 -19.29 0.31
N LEU A 64 -16.15 -18.14 -0.04
CA LEU A 64 -16.44 -17.78 -1.42
C LEU A 64 -15.15 -17.54 -2.23
N ILE A 65 -14.17 -16.83 -1.68
CA ILE A 65 -12.87 -16.62 -2.32
C ILE A 65 -12.15 -17.95 -2.59
N ASP A 66 -12.13 -18.84 -1.61
CA ASP A 66 -11.50 -20.17 -1.72
C ASP A 66 -12.20 -21.06 -2.75
N ALA A 67 -13.54 -21.05 -2.74
CA ALA A 67 -14.34 -21.85 -3.68
C ALA A 67 -14.12 -21.43 -5.15
N GLN A 68 -13.82 -20.18 -5.41
CA GLN A 68 -13.57 -19.65 -6.76
C GLN A 68 -12.09 -19.70 -7.15
N GLY A 69 -11.18 -19.88 -6.18
CA GLY A 69 -9.73 -19.93 -6.43
C GLY A 69 -9.16 -18.62 -6.97
N TYR A 70 -9.68 -17.47 -6.51
CA TYR A 70 -9.16 -16.17 -6.92
C TYR A 70 -7.70 -15.99 -6.51
N GLN A 71 -6.91 -15.39 -7.40
CA GLN A 71 -5.52 -15.06 -7.13
C GLN A 71 -5.46 -13.79 -6.28
N MET A 72 -5.62 -13.95 -4.97
CA MET A 72 -5.55 -12.88 -3.99
C MET A 72 -4.45 -13.20 -2.98
N ASN A 73 -3.57 -12.23 -2.68
CA ASN A 73 -2.44 -12.42 -1.77
C ASN A 73 -2.83 -12.27 -0.30
N GLY A 74 -3.93 -11.57 -0.02
CA GLY A 74 -4.41 -11.34 1.33
C GLY A 74 -5.54 -10.32 1.38
N ALA A 75 -6.14 -10.15 2.56
CA ALA A 75 -7.14 -9.13 2.81
C ALA A 75 -7.10 -8.65 4.26
N ASN A 76 -7.46 -7.38 4.47
CA ASN A 76 -7.48 -6.75 5.78
C ASN A 76 -8.77 -5.95 5.98
N ILE A 77 -9.14 -5.73 7.23
CA ILE A 77 -10.15 -4.73 7.62
C ILE A 77 -9.42 -3.57 8.30
N LEU A 78 -9.74 -2.34 7.88
CA LEU A 78 -9.27 -1.13 8.53
C LEU A 78 -10.45 -0.43 9.21
N THR A 79 -10.34 -0.21 10.51
CA THR A 79 -11.31 0.55 11.29
C THR A 79 -10.72 1.90 11.63
N PRO A 80 -11.36 3.02 11.24
CA PRO A 80 -10.84 4.35 11.54
C PRO A 80 -10.80 4.61 13.04
N LEU A 81 -9.72 5.22 13.55
CA LEU A 81 -9.58 5.55 14.97
C LEU A 81 -10.44 6.75 15.36
N VAL A 82 -10.91 7.52 14.39
CA VAL A 82 -11.83 8.65 14.56
C VAL A 82 -12.93 8.48 13.54
N GLU A 83 -14.16 8.78 13.93
CA GLU A 83 -15.32 8.71 13.00
C GLU A 83 -15.06 9.53 11.74
N VAL A 84 -15.30 8.92 10.58
CA VAL A 84 -15.12 9.50 9.26
C VAL A 84 -16.44 9.48 8.52
N GLU A 85 -16.80 10.55 7.85
CA GLU A 85 -18.00 10.60 7.02
C GLU A 85 -17.84 9.69 5.79
N GLY A 86 -18.85 8.90 5.48
CA GLY A 86 -18.95 8.11 4.26
C GLY A 86 -18.63 6.62 4.41
N TYR A 87 -18.01 6.19 5.49
CA TYR A 87 -17.78 4.77 5.77
C TYR A 87 -17.53 4.51 7.27
N ASP A 88 -17.81 3.27 7.71
CA ASP A 88 -17.52 2.81 9.06
C ASP A 88 -16.25 1.97 9.13
N PHE A 89 -15.88 1.29 8.04
CA PHE A 89 -14.65 0.53 7.89
C PHE A 89 -14.29 0.35 6.41
N ILE A 90 -13.07 -0.06 6.15
CA ILE A 90 -12.56 -0.32 4.81
C ILE A 90 -12.16 -1.79 4.71
N TRP A 91 -12.62 -2.46 3.65
CA TRP A 91 -12.14 -3.78 3.26
C TRP A 91 -10.99 -3.63 2.28
N VAL A 92 -9.82 -4.13 2.61
CA VAL A 92 -8.61 -4.05 1.79
C VAL A 92 -8.35 -5.39 1.15
N MET A 93 -8.11 -5.40 -0.14
CA MET A 93 -7.73 -6.59 -0.90
C MET A 93 -6.36 -6.40 -1.55
N LEU A 94 -5.51 -7.41 -1.43
CA LEU A 94 -4.14 -7.41 -1.94
C LEU A 94 -4.07 -8.32 -3.16
N TRP A 95 -3.78 -7.73 -4.32
CA TRP A 95 -3.77 -8.44 -5.60
C TRP A 95 -2.36 -8.56 -6.18
N PRO A 96 -2.02 -9.72 -6.81
CA PRO A 96 -0.73 -9.86 -7.50
C PRO A 96 -0.62 -9.05 -8.79
N SER A 97 -1.76 -8.61 -9.37
CA SER A 97 -1.79 -7.75 -10.55
C SER A 97 -3.18 -7.14 -10.75
N MET A 98 -3.26 -6.09 -11.57
CA MET A 98 -4.53 -5.51 -12.01
C MET A 98 -5.35 -6.51 -12.84
N ASP A 99 -4.73 -7.36 -13.64
CA ASP A 99 -5.42 -8.39 -14.43
C ASP A 99 -6.11 -9.43 -13.51
N ALA A 100 -5.42 -9.88 -12.45
CA ALA A 100 -5.99 -10.80 -11.47
C ALA A 100 -7.17 -10.16 -10.74
N ARG A 101 -7.05 -8.91 -10.32
CA ARG A 101 -8.10 -8.11 -9.71
C ARG A 101 -9.32 -8.00 -10.65
N ASN A 102 -9.14 -7.57 -11.88
CA ASN A 102 -10.23 -7.36 -12.83
C ASN A 102 -10.95 -8.67 -13.17
N ALA A 103 -10.20 -9.75 -13.41
CA ALA A 103 -10.78 -11.07 -13.67
C ALA A 103 -11.62 -11.57 -12.47
N ALA A 104 -11.15 -11.33 -11.23
CA ALA A 104 -11.90 -11.68 -10.03
C ALA A 104 -13.21 -10.88 -9.92
N TRP A 105 -13.18 -9.57 -10.11
CA TRP A 105 -14.38 -8.72 -10.09
C TRP A 105 -15.38 -9.09 -11.16
N ASP A 106 -14.95 -9.31 -12.41
CA ASP A 106 -15.84 -9.70 -13.51
C ASP A 106 -16.56 -11.03 -13.20
N HIS A 107 -15.82 -11.99 -12.67
CA HIS A 107 -16.40 -13.28 -12.26
C HIS A 107 -17.32 -13.13 -11.05
N TRP A 108 -16.91 -12.37 -10.02
CA TRP A 108 -17.68 -12.12 -8.81
C TRP A 108 -19.04 -11.52 -9.15
N MET A 109 -19.07 -10.41 -9.88
CA MET A 109 -20.30 -9.71 -10.25
C MET A 109 -21.27 -10.58 -11.06
N THR A 110 -20.75 -11.54 -11.82
CA THR A 110 -21.58 -12.39 -12.67
C THR A 110 -22.10 -13.64 -11.94
N ASN A 111 -21.30 -14.22 -11.03
CA ASN A 111 -21.56 -15.58 -10.52
C ASN A 111 -21.69 -15.66 -9.00
N VAL A 112 -21.20 -14.69 -8.23
CA VAL A 112 -21.05 -14.77 -6.78
C VAL A 112 -21.82 -13.66 -6.06
N ASP A 113 -21.93 -12.48 -6.67
CA ASP A 113 -22.46 -11.28 -6.01
C ASP A 113 -23.85 -11.47 -5.39
N SER A 114 -24.75 -12.20 -6.05
CA SER A 114 -26.09 -12.47 -5.50
C SER A 114 -26.03 -13.21 -4.16
N GLU A 115 -25.16 -14.24 -4.05
CA GLU A 115 -24.96 -15.00 -2.81
C GLU A 115 -24.29 -14.13 -1.73
N TRP A 116 -23.39 -13.26 -2.14
CA TRP A 116 -22.72 -12.31 -1.25
C TRP A 116 -23.67 -11.27 -0.70
N GLN A 117 -24.52 -10.66 -1.54
CA GLN A 117 -25.52 -9.68 -1.10
C GLN A 117 -26.51 -10.29 -0.09
N ASP A 118 -26.93 -11.54 -0.29
CA ASP A 118 -27.76 -12.26 0.67
C ASP A 118 -27.04 -12.48 2.02
N ALA A 119 -25.74 -12.75 1.98
CA ALA A 119 -24.95 -12.99 3.18
C ALA A 119 -24.69 -11.71 4.03
N ILE A 120 -24.58 -10.56 3.38
CA ILE A 120 -24.33 -9.28 4.07
C ILE A 120 -25.61 -8.50 4.41
N GLU A 121 -26.79 -9.00 4.02
CA GLU A 121 -28.05 -8.28 4.21
C GLU A 121 -28.26 -7.85 5.66
N GLY A 122 -28.40 -6.56 5.86
CA GLY A 122 -28.60 -5.94 7.18
C GLY A 122 -27.35 -5.90 8.08
N VAL A 123 -26.26 -6.60 7.73
CA VAL A 123 -24.99 -6.56 8.49
C VAL A 123 -24.10 -5.44 8.01
N MET A 124 -23.89 -5.34 6.71
CA MET A 124 -23.10 -4.26 6.11
C MET A 124 -23.53 -3.97 4.68
N SER A 125 -23.02 -2.90 4.11
CA SER A 125 -23.22 -2.53 2.71
C SER A 125 -22.01 -1.82 2.14
N PHE A 126 -21.88 -1.80 0.82
CA PHE A 126 -20.87 -1.01 0.11
C PHE A 126 -21.44 -0.45 -1.20
N ASP A 127 -20.78 0.57 -1.74
CA ASP A 127 -21.10 1.17 -3.04
C ASP A 127 -19.89 0.99 -3.96
N LEU A 128 -20.11 0.45 -5.15
CA LEU A 128 -19.09 0.26 -6.18
C LEU A 128 -18.40 1.57 -6.62
N ASN A 129 -19.04 2.73 -6.38
CA ASN A 129 -18.40 4.03 -6.59
C ASN A 129 -17.33 4.36 -5.55
N ASN A 130 -17.27 3.62 -4.45
CA ASN A 130 -16.30 3.79 -3.36
C ASN A 130 -15.28 2.64 -3.31
N VAL A 131 -14.76 2.28 -4.48
CA VAL A 131 -13.71 1.27 -4.68
C VAL A 131 -12.49 1.95 -5.28
N PHE A 132 -11.37 1.95 -4.56
CA PHE A 132 -10.16 2.69 -4.91
C PHE A 132 -8.96 1.75 -4.97
N ALA A 133 -8.33 1.65 -6.14
CA ALA A 133 -7.15 0.82 -6.34
C ALA A 133 -5.88 1.69 -6.42
N PHE A 134 -4.79 1.19 -5.86
CA PHE A 134 -3.49 1.86 -5.84
C PHE A 134 -2.38 0.87 -6.21
N GLU A 135 -1.33 1.39 -6.82
CA GLU A 135 -0.05 0.72 -7.00
C GLU A 135 0.87 1.09 -5.81
N PRO A 136 1.29 0.13 -4.98
CA PRO A 136 2.16 0.40 -3.84
C PRO A 136 3.62 0.31 -4.23
N THR A 137 4.43 1.32 -3.87
CA THR A 137 5.89 1.26 -3.92
C THR A 137 6.43 1.16 -2.49
N VAL A 138 7.02 0.00 -2.14
CA VAL A 138 7.59 -0.21 -0.81
C VAL A 138 8.88 0.58 -0.69
N MET A 139 8.93 1.51 0.26
CA MET A 139 10.09 2.37 0.52
C MET A 139 10.99 1.83 1.63
N ARG A 140 10.40 1.15 2.62
CA ARG A 140 11.11 0.43 3.69
C ARG A 140 10.31 -0.80 4.09
N ASN A 141 10.99 -1.93 4.25
CA ASN A 141 10.42 -3.14 4.82
C ASN A 141 10.57 -3.11 6.36
N ALA A 142 9.64 -3.75 7.07
CA ALA A 142 9.81 -4.03 8.49
C ALA A 142 11.01 -4.93 8.73
N SER A 143 11.82 -4.61 9.74
CA SER A 143 12.97 -5.44 10.15
C SER A 143 12.54 -6.65 10.97
N VAL A 144 11.38 -6.57 11.62
CA VAL A 144 10.74 -7.66 12.36
C VAL A 144 9.35 -7.91 11.77
N PRO A 145 9.01 -9.17 11.42
CA PRO A 145 7.68 -9.48 10.93
C PRO A 145 6.64 -9.35 12.04
N ASN A 146 5.46 -8.82 11.70
CA ASN A 146 4.33 -8.82 12.62
C ASN A 146 3.95 -10.26 12.98
N GLN A 147 3.79 -10.55 14.27
CA GLN A 147 3.47 -11.89 14.81
C GLN A 147 1.97 -12.08 15.03
N THR A 148 1.17 -11.03 14.82
CA THR A 148 -0.30 -11.04 15.02
C THR A 148 -1.02 -10.69 13.73
N ASP A 149 -2.34 -10.85 13.70
CA ASP A 149 -3.21 -10.38 12.64
C ASP A 149 -3.57 -8.89 12.78
N ALA A 150 -3.27 -8.27 13.93
CA ALA A 150 -3.53 -6.85 14.19
C ALA A 150 -2.33 -5.98 13.79
N PHE A 151 -2.59 -4.75 13.36
CA PHE A 151 -1.59 -3.73 13.04
C PHE A 151 -2.19 -2.33 13.12
N GLU A 152 -1.34 -1.31 13.20
CA GLU A 152 -1.73 0.09 13.06
C GLU A 152 -1.29 0.64 11.72
N ASN A 153 -2.08 1.54 11.13
CA ASN A 153 -1.65 2.27 9.94
C ASN A 153 -2.11 3.72 9.93
N GLU A 154 -1.45 4.52 9.10
CA GLU A 154 -1.80 5.90 8.88
C GLU A 154 -1.53 6.31 7.43
N PHE A 155 -2.54 6.86 6.80
CA PHE A 155 -2.45 7.49 5.51
C PHE A 155 -2.16 8.98 5.68
N ASN A 156 -1.16 9.46 4.97
CA ASN A 156 -0.83 10.88 4.84
C ASN A 156 -1.12 11.30 3.39
N PHE A 157 -2.23 11.99 3.19
CA PHE A 157 -2.63 12.59 1.92
C PHE A 157 -2.01 13.98 1.85
N CYS A 158 -1.04 14.18 0.97
CA CYS A 158 -0.14 15.32 1.00
C CYS A 158 -0.14 16.12 -0.29
N ASP A 159 -0.15 17.44 -0.16
CA ASP A 159 0.05 18.39 -1.24
C ASP A 159 1.34 19.17 -1.02
N PHE A 160 2.08 19.46 -2.09
CA PHE A 160 3.28 20.29 -2.00
C PHE A 160 2.93 21.74 -1.70
N ASN A 161 3.70 22.33 -0.80
CA ASN A 161 3.64 23.77 -0.58
C ASN A 161 4.25 24.52 -1.78
N GLU A 162 3.93 25.82 -1.92
CA GLU A 162 4.41 26.64 -3.04
C GLU A 162 5.92 26.53 -3.22
N SER A 163 6.37 26.31 -4.46
CA SER A 163 7.77 26.17 -4.88
C SER A 163 8.47 24.85 -4.48
N PHE A 164 7.77 23.88 -3.91
CA PHE A 164 8.28 22.54 -3.62
C PHE A 164 7.67 21.49 -4.56
N GLY A 165 8.23 20.27 -4.55
CA GLY A 165 7.78 19.19 -5.42
C GLY A 165 8.48 17.86 -5.14
N PHE A 166 8.37 16.90 -6.07
CA PHE A 166 8.91 15.54 -5.91
C PHE A 166 10.41 15.47 -5.63
N ASN A 167 11.22 16.46 -6.07
CA ASN A 167 12.63 16.47 -5.73
C ASN A 167 12.87 16.73 -4.24
N ASP A 168 12.03 17.56 -3.60
CA ASP A 168 12.10 17.83 -2.17
C ASP A 168 11.64 16.62 -1.37
N LEU A 169 10.57 15.96 -1.82
CA LEU A 169 10.11 14.70 -1.26
C LEU A 169 11.20 13.63 -1.32
N LYS A 170 11.88 13.47 -2.46
CA LYS A 170 12.96 12.50 -2.62
C LYS A 170 14.15 12.78 -1.68
N MET A 171 14.52 14.05 -1.51
CA MET A 171 15.56 14.43 -0.55
C MET A 171 15.12 14.14 0.89
N PHE A 172 13.87 14.43 1.22
CA PHE A 172 13.31 14.09 2.53
C PHE A 172 13.28 12.59 2.78
N GLN A 173 12.89 11.77 1.79
CA GLN A 173 12.88 10.31 1.90
C GLN A 173 14.27 9.74 2.19
N ALA A 174 15.33 10.31 1.60
CA ALA A 174 16.71 9.90 1.90
C ALA A 174 17.10 10.22 3.36
N GLU A 175 16.80 11.44 3.84
CA GLU A 175 17.06 11.80 5.24
C GLU A 175 16.19 10.98 6.23
N PHE A 176 14.96 10.64 5.83
CA PHE A 176 14.08 9.80 6.63
C PHE A 176 14.60 8.35 6.71
N ALA A 177 15.15 7.83 5.62
CA ALA A 177 15.80 6.51 5.63
C ALA A 177 17.00 6.48 6.57
N ASP A 178 17.88 7.50 6.52
CA ASP A 178 19.02 7.63 7.44
C ASP A 178 18.54 7.69 8.91
N PHE A 179 17.49 8.46 9.19
CA PHE A 179 16.88 8.55 10.51
C PHE A 179 16.35 7.19 11.01
N LEU A 180 15.69 6.43 10.14
CA LEU A 180 15.19 5.10 10.50
C LEU A 180 16.33 4.11 10.78
N ASP A 181 17.40 4.16 9.98
CA ASP A 181 18.59 3.33 10.19
C ASP A 181 19.32 3.67 11.51
N GLU A 182 19.44 4.96 11.85
CA GLU A 182 19.99 5.41 13.13
C GLU A 182 19.11 4.99 14.32
N THR A 183 17.79 5.05 14.17
CA THR A 183 16.82 4.62 15.19
C THR A 183 16.92 3.12 15.42
N GLU A 184 16.91 2.32 14.36
CA GLU A 184 17.06 0.87 14.44
C GLU A 184 18.42 0.46 15.05
N ALA A 185 19.49 1.15 14.70
CA ALA A 185 20.82 0.90 15.29
C ALA A 185 20.88 1.21 16.79
N ARG A 186 20.10 2.19 17.27
CA ARG A 186 20.03 2.62 18.67
C ARG A 186 19.09 1.76 19.51
N ASP A 187 17.89 1.49 19.00
CA ASP A 187 16.76 0.94 19.75
C ASP A 187 16.50 -0.54 19.41
N GLY A 188 17.09 -1.05 18.35
CA GLY A 188 16.89 -2.40 17.83
C GLY A 188 15.92 -2.45 16.65
N PRO A 189 15.78 -3.63 16.01
CA PRO A 189 14.90 -3.83 14.86
C PRO A 189 13.44 -3.68 15.26
N ASP A 190 12.65 -3.09 14.36
CA ASP A 190 11.23 -2.80 14.57
C ASP A 190 10.33 -3.34 13.43
N GLY A 191 9.03 -3.25 13.63
CA GLY A 191 8.01 -3.66 12.68
C GLY A 191 7.54 -2.54 11.75
N TYR A 192 8.10 -1.32 11.88
CA TYR A 192 7.73 -0.19 11.03
C TYR A 192 8.10 -0.42 9.58
N TRP A 193 7.16 -0.12 8.70
CA TRP A 193 7.40 -0.06 7.27
C TRP A 193 6.50 0.98 6.61
N TYR A 194 6.89 1.45 5.43
CA TYR A 194 6.06 2.39 4.70
C TYR A 194 6.13 2.21 3.20
N VAL A 195 5.06 2.65 2.55
CA VAL A 195 4.88 2.60 1.11
C VAL A 195 4.40 3.95 0.59
N MET A 196 4.79 4.28 -0.63
CA MET A 196 4.11 5.29 -1.43
C MET A 196 3.00 4.62 -2.23
N MET A 197 1.87 5.30 -2.38
CA MET A 197 0.67 4.74 -3.00
C MET A 197 0.28 5.60 -4.20
N ASP A 198 0.41 5.05 -5.39
CA ASP A 198 0.02 5.73 -6.62
C ASP A 198 -1.42 5.36 -7.00
N PRO A 199 -2.36 6.32 -7.14
CA PRO A 199 -3.76 6.01 -7.45
C PRO A 199 -3.89 5.48 -8.88
N LEU A 200 -4.66 4.40 -9.05
CA LEU A 200 -5.01 3.81 -10.35
C LEU A 200 -6.40 4.27 -10.83
N PHE A 201 -6.82 5.44 -10.39
CA PHE A 201 -8.08 6.10 -10.74
C PHE A 201 -7.86 7.60 -10.91
N GLU A 202 -8.77 8.26 -11.61
CA GLU A 202 -8.73 9.70 -11.84
C GLU A 202 -9.44 10.45 -10.70
N GLY A 203 -8.86 11.58 -10.29
CA GLY A 203 -9.53 12.51 -9.39
C GLY A 203 -10.66 13.27 -10.12
N THR A 204 -11.60 13.80 -9.35
CA THR A 204 -12.65 14.69 -9.88
C THR A 204 -12.40 16.13 -9.48
N ALA A 205 -13.15 17.07 -10.03
CA ALA A 205 -13.05 18.48 -9.65
C ALA A 205 -13.46 18.72 -8.19
N GLU A 206 -14.37 17.88 -7.67
CA GLU A 206 -14.88 17.93 -6.29
C GLU A 206 -13.96 17.18 -5.32
N ALA A 207 -13.20 16.18 -5.83
CA ALA A 207 -12.26 15.37 -5.06
C ALA A 207 -10.96 15.18 -5.89
N PRO A 208 -10.12 16.22 -5.99
CA PRO A 208 -8.84 16.12 -6.69
C PRO A 208 -7.90 15.16 -5.96
N LEU A 209 -7.00 14.52 -6.70
CA LEU A 209 -5.94 13.74 -6.10
C LEU A 209 -4.93 14.65 -5.40
N ASN A 210 -4.38 14.18 -4.28
CA ASN A 210 -3.25 14.82 -3.64
C ASN A 210 -1.97 14.57 -4.47
N ASP A 211 -0.94 15.40 -4.28
CA ASP A 211 0.34 15.28 -4.99
C ASP A 211 1.04 13.95 -4.69
N TYR A 212 0.92 13.44 -3.44
CA TYR A 212 1.41 12.12 -3.06
C TYR A 212 0.64 11.53 -1.87
N LEU A 213 0.68 10.22 -1.75
CA LEU A 213 0.11 9.46 -0.65
C LEU A 213 1.19 8.59 0.00
N TRP A 214 1.40 8.81 1.30
CA TRP A 214 2.34 8.07 2.13
C TRP A 214 1.57 7.23 3.14
N LEU A 215 1.75 5.91 3.11
CA LEU A 215 1.14 4.98 4.04
C LEU A 215 2.21 4.40 4.97
N SER A 216 2.07 4.66 6.26
CA SER A 216 2.89 4.12 7.34
C SER A 216 2.17 2.98 8.05
N LEU A 217 2.90 1.93 8.42
CA LEU A 217 2.38 0.75 9.12
C LEU A 217 3.29 0.37 10.29
N TRP A 218 2.66 -0.07 11.38
CA TRP A 218 3.31 -0.51 12.63
C TRP A 218 2.66 -1.80 13.11
N THR A 219 3.36 -2.58 13.94
CA THR A 219 2.80 -3.80 14.51
C THR A 219 1.70 -3.52 15.53
N ASP A 220 1.83 -2.42 16.27
CA ASP A 220 0.87 -2.02 17.32
C ASP A 220 0.95 -0.51 17.63
N VAL A 221 0.08 -0.07 18.56
CA VAL A 221 -0.01 1.32 18.99
C VAL A 221 1.22 1.79 19.80
N GLU A 222 1.90 0.90 20.53
CA GLU A 222 3.09 1.26 21.32
C GLU A 222 4.26 1.59 20.40
N GLU A 223 4.49 0.76 19.39
CA GLU A 223 5.48 1.00 18.35
C GLU A 223 5.19 2.30 17.59
N LYS A 224 3.93 2.52 17.20
CA LYS A 224 3.49 3.76 16.54
C LYS A 224 3.79 5.00 17.37
N MET A 225 3.47 4.97 18.67
CA MET A 225 3.71 6.10 19.57
C MET A 225 5.20 6.37 19.79
N THR A 226 6.00 5.32 19.95
CA THR A 226 7.46 5.41 20.04
C THR A 226 8.06 6.01 18.75
N GLY A 227 7.58 5.57 17.59
CA GLY A 227 7.98 6.12 16.30
C GLY A 227 7.69 7.62 16.17
N TYR A 228 6.50 8.05 16.63
CA TYR A 228 6.15 9.48 16.64
C TYR A 228 7.04 10.31 17.57
N GLU A 229 7.36 9.82 18.76
CA GLU A 229 8.26 10.51 19.69
C GLU A 229 9.65 10.68 19.10
N ASN A 230 10.22 9.62 18.54
CA ASN A 230 11.51 9.65 17.85
C ASN A 230 11.49 10.62 16.66
N TYR A 231 10.45 10.57 15.83
CA TYR A 231 10.29 11.46 14.69
C TYR A 231 10.17 12.94 15.10
N ALA A 232 9.40 13.25 16.14
CA ALA A 232 9.25 14.61 16.65
C ALA A 232 10.59 15.19 17.18
N LEU A 233 11.44 14.33 17.79
CA LEU A 233 12.74 14.73 18.32
C LEU A 233 13.82 14.89 17.23
N SER A 234 13.65 14.28 16.07
CA SER A 234 14.64 14.30 14.97
C SER A 234 14.72 15.64 14.22
N GLY A 235 13.67 16.47 14.33
CA GLY A 235 13.52 17.71 13.55
C GLY A 235 13.01 17.47 12.11
N LEU A 236 12.79 16.21 11.70
CA LEU A 236 12.27 15.89 10.36
C LEU A 236 10.82 16.34 10.18
N ALA A 237 10.02 16.35 11.26
CA ALA A 237 8.65 16.87 11.20
C ALA A 237 8.62 18.32 10.68
N ALA A 238 9.48 19.19 11.21
CA ALA A 238 9.57 20.58 10.76
C ALA A 238 10.10 20.73 9.31
N LYS A 239 10.89 19.74 8.82
CA LYS A 239 11.30 19.71 7.41
C LYS A 239 10.16 19.28 6.52
N ALA A 240 9.38 18.26 6.91
CA ALA A 240 8.19 17.80 6.20
C ALA A 240 7.17 18.93 6.05
N ASP A 241 6.83 19.60 7.15
CA ASP A 241 5.87 20.72 7.19
C ASP A 241 6.29 21.92 6.30
N LYS A 242 7.58 22.03 6.00
CA LYS A 242 8.09 23.09 5.14
C LYS A 242 7.73 22.87 3.67
N PHE A 243 7.83 21.63 3.17
CA PHE A 243 7.64 21.35 1.75
C PHE A 243 6.27 20.79 1.41
N SER A 244 5.52 20.27 2.40
CA SER A 244 4.19 19.69 2.16
C SER A 244 3.22 19.92 3.32
N THR A 245 1.93 19.87 2.98
CA THR A 245 0.83 19.89 3.94
C THR A 245 0.05 18.59 3.79
N CYS A 246 -0.11 17.84 4.88
CA CYS A 246 -0.73 16.52 4.85
C CYS A 246 -1.98 16.45 5.72
N ARG A 247 -3.03 15.83 5.19
CA ARG A 247 -4.19 15.36 5.95
C ARG A 247 -3.94 13.90 6.36
N ARG A 248 -4.04 13.62 7.66
CA ARG A 248 -3.78 12.29 8.23
C ARG A 248 -5.07 11.57 8.55
N VAL A 249 -5.10 10.26 8.25
CA VAL A 249 -6.19 9.36 8.65
C VAL A 249 -5.58 8.08 9.18
N SER A 250 -5.85 7.77 10.45
CA SER A 250 -5.29 6.59 11.13
C SER A 250 -6.35 5.52 11.32
N PHE A 251 -5.91 4.27 11.23
CA PHE A 251 -6.76 3.09 11.41
C PHE A 251 -6.08 2.06 12.29
N SER A 252 -6.88 1.28 13.02
CA SER A 252 -6.45 -0.05 13.43
C SER A 252 -6.79 -1.04 12.32
N GLY A 253 -5.85 -1.92 12.02
CA GLY A 253 -5.96 -2.92 10.98
C GLY A 253 -6.04 -4.33 11.55
N LYS A 254 -6.74 -5.22 10.83
CA LYS A 254 -6.78 -6.65 11.11
C LYS A 254 -6.71 -7.45 9.81
N ALA A 255 -5.73 -8.37 9.73
CA ALA A 255 -5.69 -9.33 8.64
C ALA A 255 -6.83 -10.33 8.79
N ILE A 256 -7.55 -10.60 7.70
CA ILE A 256 -8.67 -11.54 7.65
C ILE A 256 -8.43 -12.68 6.65
N ARG A 257 -7.36 -12.55 5.88
CA ARG A 257 -6.89 -13.56 4.94
C ARG A 257 -5.38 -13.50 4.77
#